data_c113eb6ee9c1d7284840b64a8a3a6919
#
_entry.id   c113eb6ee9c1d7284840b64a8a3a6919
#
_cell.length_a   1.000
_cell.length_b   1.000
_cell.length_c   1.000
_cell.angle_alpha   90.00
_cell.angle_beta   90.00
_cell.angle_gamma   90.00
#
_symmetry.space_group_name_H-M   'P 1'
#
loop_
_entity.id
_entity.type
_entity.pdbx_description
1 polymer ?
#
loop_
_entity_poly.entity_id
_entity_poly.type
_entity_poly.pdbx_seq_one_letter_code
_entity_poly.pdbx_strand_id
1 'polypeptide(L)'
;AGHAADGAFWIQDKTGSLCTSTYYSNRASSWIKKLNNENLQSTRTESDRNALVIKTAIRCVQDHSMGKDDITDMMSVTLTAQEAKPTNWQAQTESAYLQLDNLLSELISSIETTVGKQNVLFVLTSTGFRDEENVEYSKYRIPTGTFYINRTANLLNIYLGAIYGQGRYVEACFHNQIYLNRKLIEQKRISFSDVLSRSQEFLIQNAGVRDVFTTDRLQTGSNDIIKLRNGYNPTTSGDIIIEVAAGWRLLNEDSQESYTSRAFYVPFPIILYGAGIKAKHLTTPVTIDRIAPTLAKAIRIRAPNACKAEPLP
;
A
#
# COMPACT_ATOMS: atom_id res chain seq x y z
N ALA A 1 -2.70 33.83 -2.88
CA ALA A 1 -3.27 32.72 -2.13
C ALA A 1 -3.12 31.48 -3.01
N GLY A 2 -2.09 30.67 -2.75
CA GLY A 2 -1.93 29.40 -3.42
C GLY A 2 -3.06 28.48 -3.02
N HIS A 3 -3.80 27.98 -3.99
CA HIS A 3 -4.75 26.92 -3.74
C HIS A 3 -3.97 25.64 -3.51
N ALA A 4 -4.16 25.00 -2.37
CA ALA A 4 -3.67 23.65 -2.13
C ALA A 4 -4.18 22.74 -3.27
N ALA A 5 -3.28 22.20 -4.06
CA ALA A 5 -3.62 21.25 -5.12
C ALA A 5 -3.14 19.87 -4.67
N ASP A 6 -4.09 19.01 -4.32
CA ASP A 6 -3.79 17.62 -4.07
C ASP A 6 -3.77 16.86 -5.40
N GLY A 7 -2.80 15.99 -5.57
CA GLY A 7 -2.67 15.14 -6.75
C GLY A 7 -2.04 13.81 -6.44
N ALA A 8 -2.45 12.78 -7.16
CA ALA A 8 -1.81 11.49 -7.14
C ALA A 8 -1.55 11.02 -8.58
N PHE A 9 -0.33 10.59 -8.84
CA PHE A 9 0.13 10.15 -10.15
C PHE A 9 0.74 8.77 -10.04
N TRP A 10 0.51 7.93 -11.04
CA TRP A 10 1.12 6.60 -11.13
C TRP A 10 1.39 6.24 -12.59
N ILE A 11 2.22 5.24 -12.80
CA ILE A 11 2.51 4.69 -14.11
C ILE A 11 1.58 3.50 -14.35
N GLN A 12 0.89 3.50 -15.48
CA GLN A 12 0.06 2.37 -15.89
C GLN A 12 0.93 1.26 -16.46
N ASP A 13 0.87 0.07 -15.87
CA ASP A 13 1.73 -1.07 -16.24
C ASP A 13 1.70 -1.45 -17.71
N LYS A 14 0.51 -1.47 -18.30
CA LYS A 14 0.33 -1.91 -19.71
C LYS A 14 0.87 -0.91 -20.74
N THR A 15 0.79 0.38 -20.46
CA THR A 15 1.10 1.44 -21.44
C THR A 15 2.37 2.20 -21.11
N GLY A 16 2.85 2.12 -19.86
CA GLY A 16 3.94 2.94 -19.34
C GLY A 16 3.60 4.44 -19.24
N SER A 17 2.35 4.80 -19.40
CA SER A 17 1.89 6.19 -19.37
C SER A 17 1.61 6.65 -17.94
N LEU A 18 1.87 7.93 -17.68
CA LEU A 18 1.46 8.57 -16.43
C LEU A 18 -0.06 8.76 -16.40
N CYS A 19 -0.68 8.33 -15.32
CA CYS A 19 -2.09 8.49 -15.01
C CYS A 19 -2.28 9.33 -13.76
N THR A 20 -3.47 9.91 -13.61
CA THR A 20 -3.85 10.67 -12.41
C THR A 20 -5.20 10.21 -11.88
N SER A 21 -5.42 10.41 -10.59
CA SER A 21 -6.70 10.09 -9.95
C SER A 21 -7.80 11.09 -10.32
N THR A 22 -8.95 10.57 -10.70
CA THR A 22 -10.17 11.38 -10.88
C THR A 22 -10.76 11.85 -9.54
N TYR A 23 -10.30 11.30 -8.42
CA TYR A 23 -10.69 11.72 -7.08
C TYR A 23 -10.28 13.18 -6.80
N TYR A 24 -9.08 13.58 -7.25
CA TYR A 24 -8.57 14.94 -7.04
C TYR A 24 -8.94 15.89 -8.18
N SER A 25 -9.18 15.37 -9.38
CA SER A 25 -9.53 16.18 -10.55
C SER A 25 -10.35 15.38 -11.55
N ASN A 26 -11.47 15.93 -12.01
CA ASN A 26 -12.29 15.33 -13.06
C ASN A 26 -11.66 15.42 -14.46
N ARG A 27 -10.53 16.12 -14.60
CA ARG A 27 -9.80 16.26 -15.86
C ARG A 27 -8.38 15.80 -15.68
N ALA A 28 -7.91 14.93 -16.59
CA ALA A 28 -6.48 14.67 -16.71
C ALA A 28 -5.77 16.03 -16.88
N SER A 29 -4.86 16.36 -15.96
CA SER A 29 -4.21 17.65 -16.01
C SER A 29 -3.47 17.81 -17.34
N SER A 30 -3.51 19.02 -17.91
CA SER A 30 -2.77 19.34 -19.13
C SER A 30 -1.27 19.08 -18.97
N TRP A 31 -0.79 19.20 -17.72
CA TRP A 31 0.57 18.89 -17.32
C TRP A 31 0.92 17.40 -17.52
N ILE A 32 0.06 16.46 -17.08
CA ILE A 32 0.26 15.02 -17.29
C ILE A 32 0.24 14.68 -18.78
N LYS A 33 -0.66 15.28 -19.57
CA LYS A 33 -0.68 15.10 -21.02
C LYS A 33 0.64 15.55 -21.68
N LYS A 34 1.18 16.70 -21.25
CA LYS A 34 2.46 17.20 -21.72
C LYS A 34 3.60 16.25 -21.36
N LEU A 35 3.67 15.77 -20.11
CA LEU A 35 4.69 14.81 -19.70
C LEU A 35 4.61 13.49 -20.47
N ASN A 36 3.42 12.96 -20.71
CA ASN A 36 3.24 11.76 -21.51
C ASN A 36 3.72 11.94 -22.95
N ASN A 37 3.50 13.10 -23.54
CA ASN A 37 3.99 13.42 -24.90
C ASN A 37 5.53 13.58 -24.95
N GLU A 38 6.14 14.07 -23.87
CA GLU A 38 7.60 14.20 -23.74
C GLU A 38 8.27 12.84 -23.45
N ASN A 39 7.59 11.91 -22.77
CA ASN A 39 8.10 10.61 -22.32
C ASN A 39 7.67 9.47 -23.27
N LEU A 40 7.97 9.58 -24.55
CA LEU A 40 7.63 8.57 -25.57
C LEU A 40 8.43 7.26 -25.47
N GLN A 41 9.33 7.09 -24.49
CA GLN A 41 10.09 5.86 -24.29
C GLN A 41 9.28 4.85 -23.47
N SER A 42 9.13 3.64 -24.00
CA SER A 42 8.44 2.54 -23.32
C SER A 42 9.16 2.17 -22.03
N THR A 43 8.49 2.34 -20.90
CA THR A 43 8.94 1.86 -19.59
C THR A 43 8.78 0.33 -19.52
N ARG A 44 9.84 -0.40 -19.88
CA ARG A 44 9.81 -1.87 -19.95
C ARG A 44 10.28 -2.56 -18.69
N THR A 45 11.08 -1.88 -17.89
CA THR A 45 11.66 -2.43 -16.66
C THR A 45 11.23 -1.63 -15.44
N GLU A 46 11.33 -2.22 -14.25
CA GLU A 46 11.09 -1.49 -12.98
C GLU A 46 12.06 -0.31 -12.81
N SER A 47 13.29 -0.45 -13.30
CA SER A 47 14.26 0.65 -13.31
C SER A 47 13.79 1.83 -14.16
N ASP A 48 13.22 1.56 -15.35
CA ASP A 48 12.68 2.61 -16.22
C ASP A 48 11.48 3.30 -15.57
N ARG A 49 10.63 2.53 -14.87
CA ARG A 49 9.48 3.06 -14.12
C ARG A 49 9.94 3.95 -12.96
N ASN A 50 10.89 3.49 -12.15
CA ASN A 50 11.47 4.28 -11.07
C ASN A 50 12.09 5.59 -11.60
N ALA A 51 12.83 5.52 -12.70
CA ALA A 51 13.40 6.70 -13.34
C ALA A 51 12.31 7.69 -13.80
N LEU A 52 11.21 7.19 -14.37
CA LEU A 52 10.09 8.03 -14.76
C LEU A 52 9.39 8.66 -13.55
N VAL A 53 9.21 7.92 -12.45
CA VAL A 53 8.66 8.46 -11.19
C VAL A 53 9.54 9.60 -10.67
N ILE A 54 10.86 9.41 -10.62
CA ILE A 54 11.80 10.44 -10.15
C ILE A 54 11.77 11.68 -11.05
N LYS A 55 11.84 11.51 -12.36
CA LYS A 55 11.72 12.63 -13.32
C LYS A 55 10.40 13.39 -13.14
N THR A 56 9.30 12.65 -12.95
CA THR A 56 7.99 13.26 -12.71
C THR A 56 7.97 14.04 -11.40
N ALA A 57 8.55 13.50 -10.33
CA ALA A 57 8.66 14.17 -9.04
C ALA A 57 9.47 15.47 -9.14
N ILE A 58 10.63 15.43 -9.78
CA ILE A 58 11.47 16.63 -10.00
C ILE A 58 10.71 17.68 -10.81
N ARG A 59 10.08 17.29 -11.91
CA ARG A 59 9.26 18.19 -12.74
C ARG A 59 8.08 18.76 -11.97
N CYS A 60 7.45 17.97 -11.10
CA CYS A 60 6.37 18.45 -10.23
C CYS A 60 6.84 19.59 -9.33
N VAL A 61 7.98 19.43 -8.66
CA VAL A 61 8.56 20.48 -7.81
C VAL A 61 8.85 21.75 -8.61
N GLN A 62 9.44 21.61 -9.80
CA GLN A 62 9.84 22.74 -10.66
C GLN A 62 8.65 23.46 -11.27
N ASP A 63 7.76 22.71 -11.92
CA ASP A 63 6.67 23.27 -12.72
C ASP A 63 5.54 23.85 -11.85
N HIS A 64 5.37 23.33 -10.63
CA HIS A 64 4.39 23.83 -9.65
C HIS A 64 4.99 24.74 -8.57
N SER A 65 6.28 25.09 -8.68
CA SER A 65 6.98 25.99 -7.75
C SER A 65 6.87 25.55 -6.28
N MET A 66 6.87 24.23 -6.02
CA MET A 66 6.76 23.70 -4.66
C MET A 66 7.89 24.18 -3.78
N GLY A 67 7.56 24.49 -2.51
CA GLY A 67 8.50 25.00 -1.51
C GLY A 67 8.97 26.44 -1.72
N LYS A 68 8.28 27.25 -2.56
CA LYS A 68 8.65 28.65 -2.85
C LYS A 68 7.77 29.69 -2.18
N ASP A 69 6.74 29.25 -1.48
CA ASP A 69 5.88 30.13 -0.67
C ASP A 69 5.98 29.78 0.83
N ASP A 70 5.16 30.43 1.65
CA ASP A 70 5.15 30.24 3.12
C ASP A 70 4.32 29.01 3.55
N ILE A 71 3.72 28.28 2.61
CA ILE A 71 2.94 27.08 2.88
C ILE A 71 3.79 25.85 2.63
N THR A 72 3.85 24.95 3.61
CA THR A 72 4.63 23.72 3.47
C THR A 72 3.97 22.76 2.48
N ASP A 73 4.67 22.45 1.41
CA ASP A 73 4.30 21.39 0.48
C ASP A 73 4.75 20.02 0.98
N MET A 74 4.01 18.98 0.64
CA MET A 74 4.36 17.60 0.95
C MET A 74 4.29 16.74 -0.32
N MET A 75 5.34 15.97 -0.57
CA MET A 75 5.38 15.00 -1.66
C MET A 75 5.73 13.62 -1.14
N SER A 76 4.97 12.61 -1.53
CA SER A 76 5.27 11.19 -1.30
C SER A 76 5.68 10.54 -2.61
N VAL A 77 6.83 9.88 -2.62
CA VAL A 77 7.36 9.16 -3.79
C VAL A 77 7.55 7.70 -3.41
N THR A 78 6.97 6.80 -4.19
CA THR A 78 7.12 5.35 -3.99
C THR A 78 7.97 4.78 -5.11
N LEU A 79 9.04 4.08 -4.74
CA LEU A 79 9.93 3.36 -5.63
C LEU A 79 9.88 1.87 -5.29
N THR A 80 10.04 1.02 -6.30
CA THR A 80 10.00 -0.44 -6.13
C THR A 80 11.37 -1.02 -6.48
N ALA A 81 11.96 -1.81 -5.56
CA ALA A 81 13.11 -2.64 -5.90
C ALA A 81 12.65 -3.77 -6.81
N GLN A 82 13.44 -4.08 -7.83
CA GLN A 82 13.16 -5.22 -8.70
C GLN A 82 13.26 -6.51 -7.90
N GLU A 83 12.26 -7.40 -8.07
CA GLU A 83 12.31 -8.74 -7.47
C GLU A 83 13.47 -9.54 -8.09
N ALA A 84 14.29 -10.13 -7.23
CA ALA A 84 15.40 -10.97 -7.66
C ALA A 84 14.90 -12.35 -8.08
N LYS A 85 15.35 -12.85 -9.22
CA LYS A 85 15.08 -14.24 -9.64
C LYS A 85 15.88 -15.22 -8.79
N PRO A 86 15.34 -16.42 -8.45
CA PRO A 86 15.98 -17.36 -7.50
C PRO A 86 17.42 -17.74 -7.81
N THR A 87 17.80 -17.79 -9.09
CA THR A 87 19.10 -18.26 -9.54
C THR A 87 20.24 -17.25 -9.44
N ASN A 88 19.94 -15.95 -9.30
CA ASN A 88 20.96 -14.89 -9.24
C ASN A 88 20.50 -13.68 -8.42
N TRP A 89 19.77 -13.93 -7.35
CA TRP A 89 19.09 -12.91 -6.59
C TRP A 89 20.02 -11.88 -5.95
N GLN A 90 21.20 -12.29 -5.48
CA GLN A 90 22.14 -11.40 -4.79
C GLN A 90 22.64 -10.29 -5.70
N ALA A 91 23.19 -10.64 -6.86
CA ALA A 91 23.69 -9.64 -7.82
C ALA A 91 22.57 -8.76 -8.41
N GLN A 92 21.40 -9.33 -8.62
CA GLN A 92 20.24 -8.57 -9.11
C GLN A 92 19.73 -7.59 -8.05
N THR A 93 19.65 -8.01 -6.79
CA THR A 93 19.27 -7.15 -5.68
C THR A 93 20.27 -6.02 -5.48
N GLU A 94 21.56 -6.32 -5.48
CA GLU A 94 22.61 -5.30 -5.39
C GLU A 94 22.49 -4.27 -6.52
N SER A 95 22.36 -4.73 -7.77
CA SER A 95 22.17 -3.83 -8.91
C SER A 95 20.93 -2.97 -8.79
N ALA A 96 19.82 -3.52 -8.32
CA ALA A 96 18.56 -2.77 -8.12
C ALA A 96 18.73 -1.67 -7.06
N TYR A 97 19.38 -1.98 -5.94
CA TYR A 97 19.63 -0.99 -4.90
C TYR A 97 20.62 0.10 -5.34
N LEU A 98 21.66 -0.23 -6.09
CA LEU A 98 22.58 0.76 -6.68
C LEU A 98 21.85 1.71 -7.64
N GLN A 99 20.93 1.19 -8.44
CA GLN A 99 20.10 2.02 -9.32
C GLN A 99 19.17 2.93 -8.52
N LEU A 100 18.54 2.42 -7.47
CA LEU A 100 17.70 3.24 -6.57
C LEU A 100 18.52 4.33 -5.88
N ASP A 101 19.73 4.04 -5.43
CA ASP A 101 20.63 5.01 -4.81
C ASP A 101 20.97 6.16 -5.76
N ASN A 102 21.31 5.86 -7.01
CA ASN A 102 21.55 6.87 -8.05
C ASN A 102 20.33 7.74 -8.31
N LEU A 103 19.14 7.16 -8.41
CA LEU A 103 17.89 7.88 -8.61
C LEU A 103 17.52 8.78 -7.41
N LEU A 104 17.75 8.29 -6.19
CA LEU A 104 17.58 9.08 -4.97
C LEU A 104 18.56 10.24 -4.90
N SER A 105 19.81 10.01 -5.28
CA SER A 105 20.83 11.08 -5.37
C SER A 105 20.42 12.18 -6.36
N GLU A 106 19.90 11.79 -7.53
CA GLU A 106 19.37 12.73 -8.53
C GLU A 106 18.19 13.54 -7.96
N LEU A 107 17.22 12.86 -7.32
CA LEU A 107 16.06 13.50 -6.71
C LEU A 107 16.48 14.51 -5.65
N ILE A 108 17.31 14.10 -4.68
CA ILE A 108 17.76 14.95 -3.56
C ILE A 108 18.49 16.17 -4.10
N SER A 109 19.48 15.96 -4.98
CA SER A 109 20.28 17.07 -5.53
C SER A 109 19.43 18.06 -6.32
N SER A 110 18.48 17.58 -7.11
CA SER A 110 17.58 18.43 -7.90
C SER A 110 16.63 19.24 -7.03
N ILE A 111 16.08 18.63 -5.97
CA ILE A 111 15.19 19.33 -5.02
C ILE A 111 15.99 20.34 -4.19
N GLU A 112 17.15 19.97 -3.66
CA GLU A 112 18.01 20.90 -2.92
C GLU A 112 18.41 22.12 -3.77
N THR A 113 18.68 21.93 -5.05
CA THR A 113 18.98 23.00 -5.99
C THR A 113 17.77 23.91 -6.24
N THR A 114 16.57 23.33 -6.34
CA THR A 114 15.34 24.07 -6.68
C THR A 114 14.75 24.82 -5.50
N VAL A 115 14.70 24.16 -4.33
CA VAL A 115 14.02 24.66 -3.11
C VAL A 115 15.02 25.28 -2.12
N GLY A 116 16.23 24.79 -2.12
CA GLY A 116 17.27 25.13 -1.14
C GLY A 116 17.36 24.11 -0.01
N LYS A 117 18.56 23.67 0.30
CA LYS A 117 18.84 22.64 1.33
C LYS A 117 18.25 22.95 2.71
N GLN A 118 18.11 24.23 3.05
CA GLN A 118 17.58 24.72 4.33
C GLN A 118 16.05 24.59 4.43
N ASN A 119 15.37 24.39 3.31
CA ASN A 119 13.91 24.44 3.19
C ASN A 119 13.28 23.07 2.90
N VAL A 120 14.07 22.01 2.85
CA VAL A 120 13.57 20.67 2.54
C VAL A 120 13.94 19.65 3.62
N LEU A 121 12.99 18.80 3.95
CA LEU A 121 13.17 17.63 4.82
C LEU A 121 12.82 16.37 4.03
N PHE A 122 13.78 15.48 3.86
CA PHE A 122 13.59 14.15 3.28
C PHE A 122 13.36 13.13 4.39
N VAL A 123 12.39 12.25 4.15
CA VAL A 123 12.15 11.05 4.98
C VAL A 123 12.17 9.85 4.07
N LEU A 124 13.17 9.00 4.23
CA LEU A 124 13.30 7.73 3.50
C LEU A 124 12.94 6.58 4.43
N THR A 125 12.05 5.74 3.98
CA THR A 125 11.61 4.56 4.71
C THR A 125 11.18 3.44 3.76
N SER A 126 10.90 2.28 4.29
CA SER A 126 10.36 1.13 3.55
C SER A 126 9.05 0.67 4.18
N THR A 127 8.31 -0.16 3.46
CA THR A 127 7.11 -0.83 3.98
C THR A 127 7.44 -2.01 4.90
N GLY A 128 8.71 -2.46 4.92
CA GLY A 128 9.13 -3.67 5.63
C GLY A 128 8.53 -4.95 5.04
N PHE A 129 8.02 -4.87 3.82
CA PHE A 129 7.44 -6.01 3.13
C PHE A 129 8.49 -6.72 2.28
N ARG A 130 8.52 -8.05 2.38
CA ARG A 130 9.29 -8.92 1.51
C ARG A 130 8.38 -10.07 1.09
N ASP A 131 8.38 -10.38 -0.20
CA ASP A 131 7.71 -11.57 -0.70
C ASP A 131 8.54 -12.81 -0.34
N GLU A 132 7.89 -13.82 0.27
CA GLU A 132 8.56 -15.00 0.81
C GLU A 132 8.72 -16.12 -0.24
N GLU A 133 8.75 -15.82 -1.51
CA GLU A 133 8.79 -16.84 -2.58
C GLU A 133 9.97 -17.83 -2.49
N ASN A 134 10.98 -17.56 -1.67
CA ASN A 134 12.21 -18.34 -1.59
C ASN A 134 12.30 -19.28 -0.38
N VAL A 135 11.23 -19.44 0.41
CA VAL A 135 11.24 -20.40 1.52
C VAL A 135 10.78 -21.76 1.02
N GLU A 136 11.69 -22.75 1.09
CA GLU A 136 11.34 -24.14 0.74
C GLU A 136 10.51 -24.79 1.87
N TYR A 137 9.26 -24.40 1.99
CA TYR A 137 8.33 -24.94 2.97
C TYR A 137 8.17 -26.46 2.90
N SER A 138 8.37 -27.05 1.71
CA SER A 138 8.35 -28.48 1.49
C SER A 138 9.36 -29.25 2.34
N LYS A 139 10.53 -28.67 2.62
CA LYS A 139 11.54 -29.26 3.53
C LYS A 139 11.02 -29.44 4.95
N TYR A 140 10.08 -28.61 5.35
CA TYR A 140 9.47 -28.62 6.69
C TYR A 140 8.09 -29.30 6.70
N ARG A 141 7.68 -29.93 5.59
CA ARG A 141 6.35 -30.53 5.41
C ARG A 141 5.20 -29.54 5.68
N ILE A 142 5.40 -28.27 5.44
CA ILE A 142 4.39 -27.22 5.56
C ILE A 142 3.59 -27.21 4.24
N PRO A 143 2.26 -27.39 4.27
CA PRO A 143 1.44 -27.32 3.08
C PRO A 143 1.53 -25.94 2.44
N THR A 144 1.67 -25.91 1.12
CA THR A 144 1.71 -24.69 0.32
C THR A 144 0.70 -24.74 -0.79
N GLY A 145 0.29 -23.57 -1.28
CA GLY A 145 -0.66 -23.52 -2.40
C GLY A 145 -1.10 -22.11 -2.73
N THR A 146 -2.04 -22.04 -3.64
CA THR A 146 -2.69 -20.78 -4.00
C THR A 146 -4.15 -20.77 -3.56
N PHE A 147 -4.52 -19.76 -2.81
CA PHE A 147 -5.90 -19.46 -2.43
C PHE A 147 -6.49 -18.45 -3.40
N TYR A 148 -7.50 -18.83 -4.15
CA TYR A 148 -8.15 -17.97 -5.15
C TYR A 148 -9.34 -17.25 -4.53
N ILE A 149 -9.15 -15.97 -4.16
CA ILE A 149 -10.18 -15.21 -3.45
C ILE A 149 -11.43 -14.99 -4.29
N ASN A 150 -11.32 -14.72 -5.59
CA ASN A 150 -12.45 -14.52 -6.48
C ASN A 150 -13.30 -15.79 -6.63
N ARG A 151 -12.67 -16.97 -6.74
CA ARG A 151 -13.38 -18.25 -6.79
C ARG A 151 -14.10 -18.53 -5.48
N THR A 152 -13.41 -18.32 -4.35
CA THR A 152 -13.98 -18.54 -3.02
C THR A 152 -15.11 -17.54 -2.72
N ALA A 153 -15.00 -16.29 -3.16
CA ALA A 153 -16.07 -15.29 -3.08
C ALA A 153 -17.32 -15.72 -3.86
N ASN A 154 -17.14 -16.32 -5.04
CA ASN A 154 -18.25 -16.88 -5.82
C ASN A 154 -18.91 -18.07 -5.11
N LEU A 155 -18.11 -18.97 -4.53
CA LEU A 155 -18.63 -20.10 -3.74
C LEU A 155 -19.36 -19.62 -2.48
N LEU A 156 -18.84 -18.61 -1.79
CA LEU A 156 -19.51 -17.96 -0.67
C LEU A 156 -20.86 -17.38 -1.09
N ASN A 157 -20.92 -16.74 -2.25
CA ASN A 157 -22.19 -16.21 -2.79
C ASN A 157 -23.23 -17.30 -3.01
N ILE A 158 -22.80 -18.47 -3.57
CA ILE A 158 -23.67 -19.63 -3.75
C ILE A 158 -24.15 -20.20 -2.40
N TYR A 159 -23.23 -20.33 -1.44
CA TYR A 159 -23.52 -20.80 -0.10
C TYR A 159 -24.56 -19.93 0.62
N LEU A 160 -24.37 -18.60 0.61
CA LEU A 160 -25.32 -17.66 1.19
C LEU A 160 -26.66 -17.66 0.44
N GLY A 161 -26.63 -17.84 -0.87
CA GLY A 161 -27.82 -18.01 -1.70
C GLY A 161 -28.63 -19.25 -1.36
N ALA A 162 -27.98 -20.34 -0.98
CA ALA A 162 -28.65 -21.57 -0.53
C ALA A 162 -29.34 -21.38 0.84
N ILE A 163 -28.78 -20.56 1.73
CA ILE A 163 -29.33 -20.31 3.07
C ILE A 163 -30.45 -19.26 3.03
N TYR A 164 -30.21 -18.15 2.36
CA TYR A 164 -31.08 -16.96 2.44
C TYR A 164 -31.92 -16.72 1.17
N GLY A 165 -31.89 -17.66 0.24
CA GLY A 165 -32.54 -17.55 -1.07
C GLY A 165 -31.67 -16.81 -2.09
N GLN A 166 -32.01 -16.95 -3.37
CA GLN A 166 -31.22 -16.41 -4.47
C GLN A 166 -30.93 -14.91 -4.32
N GLY A 167 -29.68 -14.51 -4.64
CA GLY A 167 -29.23 -13.16 -4.61
C GLY A 167 -27.73 -13.03 -4.74
N ARG A 168 -27.24 -11.84 -5.07
CA ARG A 168 -25.82 -11.52 -5.10
C ARG A 168 -25.40 -10.93 -3.76
N TYR A 169 -25.04 -11.78 -2.80
CA TYR A 169 -24.64 -11.40 -1.45
C TYR A 169 -23.20 -10.88 -1.38
N VAL A 170 -22.32 -11.35 -2.28
CA VAL A 170 -20.95 -10.83 -2.40
C VAL A 170 -20.94 -9.81 -3.53
N GLU A 171 -20.59 -8.56 -3.21
CA GLU A 171 -20.53 -7.46 -4.16
C GLU A 171 -19.20 -7.44 -4.91
N ALA A 172 -18.09 -7.55 -4.18
CA ALA A 172 -16.73 -7.53 -4.72
C ALA A 172 -15.73 -8.24 -3.80
N CYS A 173 -14.55 -8.53 -4.34
CA CYS A 173 -13.36 -8.84 -3.57
C CYS A 173 -12.19 -8.00 -4.07
N PHE A 174 -11.36 -7.49 -3.14
CA PHE A 174 -10.21 -6.67 -3.44
C PHE A 174 -9.10 -6.95 -2.42
N HIS A 175 -7.87 -7.17 -2.88
CA HIS A 175 -6.79 -7.70 -2.05
C HIS A 175 -7.24 -8.96 -1.29
N ASN A 176 -7.15 -8.93 0.03
CA ASN A 176 -7.58 -10.00 0.92
C ASN A 176 -8.95 -9.73 1.57
N GLN A 177 -9.75 -8.85 0.98
CA GLN A 177 -11.03 -8.40 1.53
C GLN A 177 -12.20 -8.81 0.65
N ILE A 178 -13.32 -9.16 1.29
CA ILE A 178 -14.61 -9.45 0.65
C ILE A 178 -15.62 -8.39 1.10
N TYR A 179 -16.35 -7.84 0.15
CA TYR A 179 -17.39 -6.83 0.33
C TYR A 179 -18.76 -7.49 0.14
N LEU A 180 -19.62 -7.39 1.16
CA LEU A 180 -20.96 -7.92 1.11
C LEU A 180 -21.95 -6.90 0.60
N ASN A 181 -22.98 -7.37 -0.09
CA ASN A 181 -24.08 -6.53 -0.56
C ASN A 181 -25.04 -6.19 0.59
N ARG A 182 -24.67 -5.17 1.36
CA ARG A 182 -25.42 -4.73 2.54
C ARG A 182 -26.87 -4.33 2.18
N LYS A 183 -27.09 -3.71 1.00
CA LYS A 183 -28.42 -3.32 0.52
C LYS A 183 -29.34 -4.52 0.33
N LEU A 184 -28.84 -5.59 -0.30
CA LEU A 184 -29.60 -6.83 -0.50
C LEU A 184 -29.94 -7.49 0.85
N ILE A 185 -28.96 -7.56 1.77
CA ILE A 185 -29.14 -8.16 3.09
C ILE A 185 -30.23 -7.40 3.87
N GLU A 186 -30.18 -6.07 3.86
CA GLU A 186 -31.19 -5.20 4.49
C GLU A 186 -32.58 -5.38 3.84
N GLN A 187 -32.65 -5.33 2.51
CA GLN A 187 -33.92 -5.53 1.77
C GLN A 187 -34.58 -6.88 2.10
N LYS A 188 -33.79 -7.93 2.27
CA LYS A 188 -34.29 -9.24 2.66
C LYS A 188 -34.55 -9.38 4.16
N ARG A 189 -34.26 -8.34 4.96
CA ARG A 189 -34.40 -8.33 6.42
C ARG A 189 -33.59 -9.44 7.12
N ILE A 190 -32.41 -9.74 6.59
CA ILE A 190 -31.49 -10.74 7.14
C ILE A 190 -30.58 -10.02 8.14
N SER A 191 -30.28 -10.67 9.27
CA SER A 191 -29.29 -10.18 10.22
C SER A 191 -27.90 -10.14 9.58
N PHE A 192 -27.29 -8.96 9.52
CA PHE A 192 -25.94 -8.79 8.96
C PHE A 192 -24.90 -9.58 9.76
N SER A 193 -25.02 -9.64 11.08
CA SER A 193 -24.14 -10.42 11.96
C SER A 193 -24.28 -11.92 11.70
N ASP A 194 -25.49 -12.43 11.40
CA ASP A 194 -25.67 -13.83 11.01
C ASP A 194 -24.98 -14.13 9.67
N VAL A 195 -25.09 -13.23 8.69
CA VAL A 195 -24.38 -13.38 7.40
C VAL A 195 -22.88 -13.39 7.61
N LEU A 196 -22.33 -12.52 8.47
CA LEU A 196 -20.91 -12.49 8.80
C LEU A 196 -20.45 -13.79 9.47
N SER A 197 -21.20 -14.30 10.45
CA SER A 197 -20.89 -15.54 11.14
C SER A 197 -20.88 -16.74 10.19
N ARG A 198 -21.90 -16.87 9.34
CA ARG A 198 -21.99 -17.93 8.32
C ARG A 198 -20.85 -17.84 7.31
N SER A 199 -20.52 -16.60 6.90
CA SER A 199 -19.40 -16.39 5.98
C SER A 199 -18.06 -16.77 6.62
N GLN A 200 -17.85 -16.45 7.88
CA GLN A 200 -16.65 -16.86 8.62
C GLN A 200 -16.54 -18.37 8.74
N GLU A 201 -17.63 -19.05 9.14
CA GLU A 201 -17.68 -20.53 9.24
C GLU A 201 -17.35 -21.19 7.90
N PHE A 202 -17.87 -20.67 6.80
CA PHE A 202 -17.59 -21.18 5.45
C PHE A 202 -16.14 -20.96 5.04
N LEU A 203 -15.63 -19.76 5.24
CA LEU A 203 -14.31 -19.35 4.75
C LEU A 203 -13.17 -20.01 5.51
N ILE A 204 -13.27 -20.17 6.84
CA ILE A 204 -12.22 -20.77 7.66
C ILE A 204 -11.94 -22.23 7.33
N GLN A 205 -12.89 -22.93 6.71
CA GLN A 205 -12.75 -24.33 6.31
C GLN A 205 -11.96 -24.50 5.00
N ASN A 206 -11.68 -23.41 4.28
CA ASN A 206 -10.96 -23.51 3.02
C ASN A 206 -9.46 -23.74 3.26
N ALA A 207 -8.87 -24.61 2.44
CA ALA A 207 -7.44 -24.85 2.48
C ALA A 207 -6.66 -23.56 2.24
N GLY A 208 -5.63 -23.33 3.05
CA GLY A 208 -4.79 -22.13 2.98
C GLY A 208 -5.31 -20.90 3.72
N VAL A 209 -6.52 -20.95 4.28
CA VAL A 209 -7.02 -19.90 5.16
C VAL A 209 -6.50 -20.14 6.57
N ARG A 210 -5.79 -19.16 7.11
CA ARG A 210 -5.30 -19.16 8.49
C ARG A 210 -6.33 -18.59 9.44
N ASP A 211 -6.92 -17.45 9.06
CA ASP A 211 -7.90 -16.76 9.88
C ASP A 211 -8.84 -15.90 9.01
N VAL A 212 -10.02 -15.59 9.57
CA VAL A 212 -11.05 -14.76 8.94
C VAL A 212 -11.52 -13.73 9.95
N PHE A 213 -11.36 -12.46 9.61
CA PHE A 213 -11.76 -11.34 10.46
C PHE A 213 -12.98 -10.66 9.84
N THR A 214 -14.10 -10.74 10.55
CA THR A 214 -15.31 -10.00 10.23
C THR A 214 -15.32 -8.63 10.91
N THR A 215 -16.14 -7.70 10.44
CA THR A 215 -16.33 -6.39 11.07
C THR A 215 -16.68 -6.50 12.54
N ASP A 216 -17.55 -7.44 12.91
CA ASP A 216 -17.96 -7.67 14.30
C ASP A 216 -16.75 -8.13 15.15
N ARG A 217 -15.95 -9.05 14.64
CA ARG A 217 -14.76 -9.54 15.32
C ARG A 217 -13.68 -8.45 15.47
N LEU A 218 -13.55 -7.56 14.48
CA LEU A 218 -12.61 -6.43 14.57
C LEU A 218 -13.01 -5.43 15.65
N GLN A 219 -14.30 -5.24 15.89
CA GLN A 219 -14.78 -4.32 16.92
C GLN A 219 -14.68 -4.91 18.33
N THR A 220 -14.94 -6.20 18.49
CA THR A 220 -15.02 -6.88 19.80
C THR A 220 -13.78 -7.71 20.16
N GLY A 221 -12.84 -7.86 19.25
CA GLY A 221 -11.69 -8.76 19.38
C GLY A 221 -10.62 -8.28 20.38
N SER A 222 -9.76 -9.21 20.72
CA SER A 222 -8.65 -9.07 21.66
C SER A 222 -7.49 -8.20 21.14
N ASN A 223 -6.46 -7.99 21.96
CA ASN A 223 -5.33 -7.11 21.61
C ASN A 223 -4.42 -7.64 20.50
N ASP A 224 -4.45 -8.93 20.18
CA ASP A 224 -3.69 -9.55 19.09
C ASP A 224 -4.10 -9.03 17.71
N ILE A 225 -5.36 -8.62 17.54
CA ILE A 225 -5.86 -8.04 16.28
C ILE A 225 -5.86 -6.50 16.25
N ILE A 226 -5.23 -5.85 17.24
CA ILE A 226 -5.25 -4.37 17.36
C ILE A 226 -4.68 -3.68 16.11
N LYS A 227 -3.66 -4.25 15.46
CA LYS A 227 -3.06 -3.68 14.24
C LYS A 227 -4.04 -3.73 13.08
N LEU A 228 -4.74 -4.84 12.93
CA LEU A 228 -5.75 -5.01 11.89
C LEU A 228 -6.93 -4.05 12.12
N ARG A 229 -7.39 -3.97 13.37
CA ARG A 229 -8.46 -3.04 13.78
C ARG A 229 -8.08 -1.57 13.55
N ASN A 230 -6.84 -1.18 13.82
CA ASN A 230 -6.37 0.19 13.59
C ASN A 230 -6.28 0.56 12.12
N GLY A 231 -6.08 -0.42 11.23
CA GLY A 231 -6.11 -0.23 9.78
C GLY A 231 -7.52 -0.32 9.16
N TYR A 232 -8.52 -0.70 9.93
CA TYR A 232 -9.89 -0.85 9.45
C TYR A 232 -10.61 0.50 9.35
N ASN A 233 -11.19 0.78 8.21
CA ASN A 233 -12.07 1.94 7.98
C ASN A 233 -13.49 1.45 7.60
N PRO A 234 -14.54 1.78 8.38
CA PRO A 234 -15.90 1.28 8.14
C PRO A 234 -16.50 1.63 6.77
N THR A 235 -16.00 2.70 6.12
CA THR A 235 -16.52 3.18 4.83
C THR A 235 -15.80 2.57 3.62
N THR A 236 -14.56 2.16 3.78
CA THR A 236 -13.72 1.72 2.65
C THR A 236 -13.19 0.31 2.77
N SER A 237 -13.09 -0.23 4.00
CA SER A 237 -12.65 -1.61 4.20
C SER A 237 -13.78 -2.61 3.91
N GLY A 238 -13.39 -3.80 3.45
CA GLY A 238 -14.31 -4.91 3.25
C GLY A 238 -14.93 -5.42 4.57
N ASP A 239 -16.03 -6.11 4.46
CA ASP A 239 -16.75 -6.67 5.60
C ASP A 239 -16.06 -7.89 6.20
N ILE A 240 -15.24 -8.56 5.40
CA ILE A 240 -14.50 -9.76 5.76
C ILE A 240 -13.07 -9.60 5.25
N ILE A 241 -12.09 -9.87 6.13
CA ILE A 241 -10.66 -9.88 5.81
C ILE A 241 -10.16 -11.31 5.98
N ILE A 242 -9.49 -11.85 4.94
CA ILE A 242 -8.93 -13.19 4.93
C ILE A 242 -7.43 -13.11 5.18
N GLU A 243 -6.93 -13.89 6.11
CA GLU A 243 -5.52 -14.14 6.31
C GLU A 243 -5.17 -15.54 5.81
N VAL A 244 -4.25 -15.62 4.83
CA VAL A 244 -3.76 -16.90 4.33
C VAL A 244 -2.63 -17.43 5.23
N ALA A 245 -2.48 -18.75 5.26
CA ALA A 245 -1.43 -19.40 6.03
C ALA A 245 -0.04 -19.14 5.41
N ALA A 246 1.01 -19.27 6.23
CA ALA A 246 2.38 -19.20 5.75
C ALA A 246 2.62 -20.21 4.62
N GLY A 247 3.33 -19.81 3.57
CA GLY A 247 3.52 -20.63 2.37
C GLY A 247 2.35 -20.64 1.39
N TRP A 248 1.24 -19.99 1.71
CA TRP A 248 0.10 -19.83 0.80
C TRP A 248 0.10 -18.45 0.16
N ARG A 249 -0.22 -18.42 -1.13
CA ARG A 249 -0.41 -17.17 -1.89
C ARG A 249 -1.91 -16.95 -2.10
N LEU A 250 -2.42 -15.79 -1.75
CA LEU A 250 -3.74 -15.34 -2.16
C LEU A 250 -3.62 -14.71 -3.55
N LEU A 251 -4.45 -15.14 -4.49
CA LEU A 251 -4.50 -14.62 -5.85
C LEU A 251 -5.94 -14.23 -6.21
N ASN A 252 -6.08 -13.06 -6.80
CA ASN A 252 -7.29 -12.67 -7.49
C ASN A 252 -7.05 -12.78 -9.01
N GLU A 253 -7.68 -13.76 -9.66
CA GLU A 253 -7.49 -14.02 -11.09
C GLU A 253 -8.05 -12.90 -11.97
N ASP A 254 -9.06 -12.17 -11.49
CA ASP A 254 -9.69 -11.11 -12.27
C ASP A 254 -8.82 -9.85 -12.33
N SER A 255 -8.20 -9.47 -11.21
CA SER A 255 -7.30 -8.32 -11.12
C SER A 255 -5.82 -8.67 -11.30
N GLN A 256 -5.48 -9.98 -11.29
CA GLN A 256 -4.11 -10.50 -11.29
C GLN A 256 -3.28 -10.05 -10.08
N GLU A 257 -3.96 -9.61 -9.00
CA GLU A 257 -3.31 -9.23 -7.75
C GLU A 257 -2.95 -10.45 -6.93
N SER A 258 -1.74 -10.45 -6.41
CA SER A 258 -1.20 -11.50 -5.57
C SER A 258 -0.81 -10.93 -4.21
N TYR A 259 -1.11 -11.70 -3.16
CA TYR A 259 -0.82 -11.34 -1.78
C TYR A 259 -0.29 -12.57 -1.03
N THR A 260 0.80 -12.41 -0.29
CA THR A 260 1.36 -13.45 0.57
C THR A 260 1.13 -13.12 2.04
N SER A 261 1.08 -14.15 2.88
CA SER A 261 0.98 -13.95 4.32
C SER A 261 2.20 -13.19 4.83
N ARG A 262 1.98 -12.15 5.62
CA ARG A 262 3.04 -11.38 6.28
C ARG A 262 3.51 -12.08 7.55
N ALA A 263 4.06 -13.28 7.44
CA ALA A 263 4.54 -14.04 8.59
C ALA A 263 5.76 -13.37 9.27
N PHE A 264 6.52 -12.54 8.56
CA PHE A 264 7.72 -11.90 9.07
C PHE A 264 7.75 -10.40 8.82
N TYR A 265 8.11 -9.65 9.84
CA TYR A 265 8.46 -8.24 9.74
C TYR A 265 9.95 -8.12 9.49
N VAL A 266 10.34 -7.55 8.36
CA VAL A 266 11.72 -7.21 8.07
C VAL A 266 12.01 -5.84 8.66
N PRO A 267 12.98 -5.70 9.58
CA PRO A 267 13.40 -4.39 10.06
C PRO A 267 13.99 -3.58 8.92
N PHE A 268 13.66 -2.30 8.87
CA PHE A 268 14.13 -1.36 7.85
C PHE A 268 14.48 -0.02 8.49
N PRO A 269 15.37 0.76 7.88
CA PRO A 269 15.75 2.06 8.41
C PRO A 269 14.66 3.11 8.18
N ILE A 270 14.60 4.08 9.11
CA ILE A 270 13.92 5.36 8.91
C ILE A 270 15.03 6.41 8.91
N ILE A 271 15.22 7.10 7.79
CA ILE A 271 16.27 8.09 7.59
C ILE A 271 15.60 9.46 7.42
N LEU A 272 15.99 10.41 8.26
CA LEU A 272 15.59 11.81 8.12
C LEU A 272 16.84 12.61 7.72
N TYR A 273 16.69 13.44 6.68
CA TYR A 273 17.78 14.25 6.16
C TYR A 273 17.26 15.62 5.71
N GLY A 274 17.94 16.69 6.06
CA GLY A 274 17.65 18.05 5.59
C GLY A 274 17.41 19.06 6.71
N ALA A 275 16.54 20.02 6.46
CA ALA A 275 16.30 21.16 7.32
C ALA A 275 15.99 20.79 8.77
N GLY A 276 16.73 21.37 9.71
CA GLY A 276 16.51 21.20 11.15
C GLY A 276 16.92 19.87 11.76
N ILE A 277 17.42 18.93 10.95
CA ILE A 277 17.83 17.59 11.43
C ILE A 277 19.29 17.61 11.85
N LYS A 278 19.54 17.24 13.11
CA LYS A 278 20.91 17.00 13.63
C LYS A 278 21.27 15.54 13.42
N ALA A 279 22.52 15.29 13.03
CA ALA A 279 23.04 13.94 12.88
C ALA A 279 22.91 13.16 14.21
N LYS A 280 22.15 12.07 14.19
CA LYS A 280 21.93 11.21 15.34
C LYS A 280 21.62 9.79 14.85
N HIS A 281 22.19 8.80 15.49
CA HIS A 281 21.86 7.40 15.25
C HIS A 281 21.08 6.84 16.43
N LEU A 282 19.86 6.37 16.16
CA LEU A 282 19.01 5.71 17.16
C LEU A 282 19.16 4.19 16.99
N THR A 283 19.64 3.52 18.02
CA THR A 283 19.81 2.05 18.03
C THR A 283 18.58 1.31 18.55
N THR A 284 17.71 2.01 19.30
CA THR A 284 16.48 1.43 19.82
C THR A 284 15.46 1.27 18.68
N PRO A 285 14.90 0.07 18.49
CA PRO A 285 13.87 -0.15 17.48
C PRO A 285 12.65 0.77 17.71
N VAL A 286 12.14 1.31 16.61
CA VAL A 286 10.95 2.17 16.59
C VAL A 286 9.92 1.62 15.62
N THR A 287 8.67 2.04 15.74
CA THR A 287 7.59 1.64 14.85
C THR A 287 7.31 2.71 13.79
N ILE A 288 6.83 2.29 12.62
CA ILE A 288 6.59 3.18 11.47
C ILE A 288 5.51 4.25 11.75
N ASP A 289 4.60 3.98 12.66
CA ASP A 289 3.54 4.91 13.08
C ASP A 289 4.07 6.20 13.72
N ARG A 290 5.35 6.22 14.10
CA ARG A 290 6.04 7.43 14.59
C ARG A 290 6.43 8.42 13.48
N ILE A 291 6.37 8.03 12.21
CA ILE A 291 6.74 8.93 11.08
C ILE A 291 5.75 10.09 10.97
N ALA A 292 4.45 9.80 10.97
CA ALA A 292 3.42 10.84 10.81
C ALA A 292 3.48 11.93 11.90
N PRO A 293 3.56 11.61 13.21
CA PRO A 293 3.71 12.64 14.23
C PRO A 293 5.07 13.35 14.17
N THR A 294 6.13 12.69 13.71
CA THR A 294 7.44 13.34 13.51
C THR A 294 7.37 14.39 12.40
N LEU A 295 6.75 14.06 11.27
CA LEU A 295 6.53 15.01 10.19
C LEU A 295 5.63 16.16 10.63
N ALA A 296 4.52 15.89 11.31
CA ALA A 296 3.63 16.92 11.83
C ALA A 296 4.35 17.89 12.76
N LYS A 297 5.23 17.38 13.64
CA LYS A 297 6.08 18.20 14.51
C LYS A 297 7.06 19.05 13.70
N ALA A 298 7.69 18.49 12.65
CA ALA A 298 8.64 19.20 11.81
C ALA A 298 7.98 20.36 11.07
N ILE A 299 6.78 20.19 10.54
CA ILE A 299 6.02 21.22 9.83
C ILE A 299 5.11 22.06 10.75
N ARG A 300 5.22 21.86 12.07
CA ARG A 300 4.51 22.62 13.10
C ARG A 300 2.99 22.57 13.00
N ILE A 301 2.44 21.42 12.63
CA ILE A 301 1.00 21.15 12.66
C ILE A 301 0.68 20.10 13.71
N ARG A 302 -0.62 19.96 14.02
CA ARG A 302 -1.10 18.92 14.91
C ARG A 302 -0.93 17.54 14.24
N ALA A 303 -0.48 16.56 15.01
CA ALA A 303 -0.46 15.15 14.56
C ALA A 303 -1.85 14.67 14.13
N PRO A 304 -1.95 13.72 13.19
CA PRO A 304 -3.23 13.14 12.79
C PRO A 304 -4.04 12.63 13.98
N ASN A 305 -5.35 12.83 13.98
CA ASN A 305 -6.24 12.49 15.12
C ASN A 305 -6.15 11.00 15.53
N ALA A 306 -5.93 10.11 14.58
CA ALA A 306 -5.77 8.67 14.83
C ALA A 306 -4.38 8.26 15.31
N CYS A 307 -3.42 9.20 15.32
CA CYS A 307 -2.05 8.92 15.72
C CYS A 307 -1.93 8.90 17.25
N LYS A 308 -1.49 7.76 17.79
CA LYS A 308 -1.22 7.58 19.23
C LYS A 308 0.27 7.52 19.56
N ALA A 309 1.12 7.42 18.53
CA ALA A 309 2.55 7.30 18.70
C ALA A 309 3.20 8.68 18.93
N GLU A 310 4.21 8.71 19.80
CA GLU A 310 5.03 9.90 20.00
C GLU A 310 5.98 10.11 18.81
N PRO A 311 6.29 11.37 18.46
CA PRO A 311 7.28 11.66 17.41
C PRO A 311 8.65 11.07 17.78
N LEU A 312 9.49 10.87 16.77
CA LEU A 312 10.88 10.50 16.98
C LEU A 312 11.64 11.60 17.74
N PRO A 313 12.59 11.22 18.61
CA PRO A 313 13.31 12.16 19.49
C PRO A 313 14.27 13.09 18.73
#